data_98a74b62530318664ca096bc8a87b62c
#
_entry.id   98a74b62530318664ca096bc8a87b62c
#
_cell.length_a   1.000
_cell.length_b   1.000
_cell.length_c   1.000
_cell.angle_alpha   90.00
_cell.angle_beta   90.00
_cell.angle_gamma   90.00
#
_symmetry.space_group_name_H-M   'P 1'
#
loop_
_entity.id
_entity.type
_entity.pdbx_description
1 polymer ?
#
loop_
_entity_poly.entity_id
_entity_poly.type
_entity_poly.pdbx_seq_one_letter_code
_entity_poly.pdbx_strand_id
1 'polypeptide(L)'
;YIRYTDENYYDKELIENMTVLLSESDIVLAGNALSDKIVKLNVLVGTVSAAKTAETLTLMSGAAPESESDALVCRAGNAVYSHDGKNAFSYRRSDISEPDATGAVSVANADEEGRRAADAVWKFLSLDKIFTGEGKYKSKLICRDIRYSPSGGFFAAELALCTGGLETDNVLTAYLRDGVPLMIEGNLPLSVPESAMAVQEIGVLTVLLDEKAYVDTLPVKKTRILSQISYSYITWFDMNGRFYFTPICELRYESGELSRYDMITGERL
;
A
#
# COMPACT_ATOMS: atom_id res chain seq x y z
N TYR A 1 -2.61 20.24 18.80
CA TYR A 1 -2.57 19.03 19.64
C TYR A 1 -3.91 18.34 19.55
N ILE A 2 -4.01 17.31 18.75
CA ILE A 2 -5.22 16.49 18.63
C ILE A 2 -5.15 15.41 19.70
N ARG A 3 -6.09 15.43 20.65
CA ARG A 3 -6.21 14.39 21.70
C ARG A 3 -6.98 13.19 21.13
N TYR A 4 -6.37 12.03 21.18
CA TYR A 4 -7.02 10.76 20.91
C TYR A 4 -7.83 10.32 22.11
N THR A 5 -9.11 10.04 21.91
CA THR A 5 -9.91 9.18 22.78
C THR A 5 -10.37 7.96 21.97
N ASP A 6 -10.46 6.80 22.62
CA ASP A 6 -10.72 5.48 22.00
C ASP A 6 -12.11 5.32 21.32
N GLU A 7 -12.89 6.36 21.26
CA GLU A 7 -14.20 6.37 20.62
C GLU A 7 -14.19 7.38 19.46
N ASN A 8 -14.76 7.02 18.34
CA ASN A 8 -14.96 7.74 17.08
C ASN A 8 -15.26 9.25 17.21
N TYR A 9 -14.38 9.99 17.84
CA TYR A 9 -14.47 11.43 17.95
C TYR A 9 -13.70 12.05 16.79
N TYR A 10 -14.45 12.44 15.77
CA TYR A 10 -13.98 13.47 14.85
C TYR A 10 -13.69 14.70 15.68
N ASP A 11 -12.51 15.26 15.56
CA ASP A 11 -12.24 16.56 16.15
C ASP A 11 -13.16 17.57 15.47
N LYS A 12 -14.24 17.92 16.17
CA LYS A 12 -15.28 18.83 15.67
C LYS A 12 -14.67 20.17 15.25
N GLU A 13 -13.68 20.65 15.98
CA GLU A 13 -12.95 21.87 15.66
C GLU A 13 -12.18 21.73 14.34
N LEU A 14 -11.55 20.59 14.09
CA LEU A 14 -10.88 20.33 12.80
C LEU A 14 -11.87 20.36 11.64
N ILE A 15 -13.02 19.71 11.77
CA ILE A 15 -14.05 19.70 10.73
C ILE A 15 -14.61 21.10 10.49
N GLU A 16 -14.86 21.86 11.55
CA GLU A 16 -15.30 23.25 11.43
C GLU A 16 -14.26 24.12 10.73
N ASN A 17 -12.99 23.98 11.10
CA ASN A 17 -11.89 24.69 10.44
C ASN A 17 -11.75 24.31 8.96
N MET A 18 -11.85 23.02 8.62
CA MET A 18 -11.84 22.56 7.23
C MET A 18 -13.02 23.12 6.44
N THR A 19 -14.21 23.13 7.03
CA THR A 19 -15.43 23.68 6.40
C THR A 19 -15.29 25.17 6.14
N VAL A 20 -14.78 25.93 7.11
CA VAL A 20 -14.53 27.36 6.95
C VAL A 20 -13.48 27.62 5.86
N LEU A 21 -12.40 26.85 5.86
CA LEU A 21 -11.31 26.96 4.88
C LEU A 21 -11.83 26.77 3.44
N LEU A 22 -12.73 25.83 3.25
CA LEU A 22 -13.26 25.46 1.92
C LEU A 22 -14.53 26.23 1.52
N SER A 23 -15.09 27.10 2.39
CA SER A 23 -16.38 27.76 2.19
C SER A 23 -16.49 28.60 0.94
N GLU A 24 -15.37 29.10 0.40
CA GLU A 24 -15.30 29.92 -0.83
C GLU A 24 -14.59 29.18 -1.98
N SER A 25 -14.57 27.83 -1.95
CA SER A 25 -13.89 27.03 -2.96
C SER A 25 -14.86 26.12 -3.70
N ASP A 26 -14.40 25.57 -4.83
CA ASP A 26 -15.11 24.53 -5.59
C ASP A 26 -15.01 23.14 -4.89
N ILE A 27 -14.45 23.06 -3.67
CA ILE A 27 -14.30 21.82 -2.90
C ILE A 27 -15.33 21.80 -1.77
N VAL A 28 -16.10 20.73 -1.68
CA VAL A 28 -17.08 20.47 -0.62
C VAL A 28 -16.71 19.19 0.10
N LEU A 29 -16.69 19.22 1.43
CA LEU A 29 -16.47 18.03 2.26
C LEU A 29 -17.74 17.18 2.33
N ALA A 30 -17.63 15.90 2.02
CA ALA A 30 -18.66 14.93 2.37
C ALA A 30 -18.71 14.75 3.91
N GLY A 31 -19.89 14.44 4.44
CA GLY A 31 -20.10 14.33 5.90
C GLY A 31 -19.24 13.27 6.62
N ASN A 32 -18.61 12.37 5.87
CA ASN A 32 -17.75 11.29 6.35
C ASN A 32 -16.34 11.33 5.74
N ALA A 33 -15.91 12.48 5.20
CA ALA A 33 -14.63 12.62 4.52
C ALA A 33 -13.42 12.28 5.41
N LEU A 34 -13.53 12.48 6.73
CA LEU A 34 -12.53 12.07 7.72
C LEU A 34 -12.93 10.72 8.30
N SER A 35 -12.53 9.62 7.67
CA SER A 35 -12.86 8.27 8.14
C SER A 35 -11.79 7.62 9.00
N ASP A 36 -10.56 8.10 8.95
CA ASP A 36 -9.42 7.41 9.55
C ASP A 36 -8.87 8.13 10.79
N LYS A 37 -8.40 7.31 11.75
CA LYS A 37 -7.66 7.79 12.91
C LYS A 37 -6.39 8.47 12.41
N ILE A 38 -6.17 9.71 12.83
CA ILE A 38 -4.90 10.38 12.58
C ILE A 38 -3.82 9.63 13.36
N VAL A 39 -2.92 8.98 12.64
CA VAL A 39 -1.78 8.25 13.20
C VAL A 39 -0.58 9.22 13.23
N LYS A 40 0.26 9.10 14.26
CA LYS A 40 1.53 9.83 14.25
C LYS A 40 2.36 9.37 13.05
N LEU A 41 2.59 10.27 12.12
CA LEU A 41 3.33 9.99 10.89
C LEU A 41 4.83 10.03 11.18
N ASN A 42 5.55 9.03 10.69
CA ASN A 42 7.00 8.97 10.73
C ASN A 42 7.49 8.49 9.38
N VAL A 43 8.68 8.90 8.96
CA VAL A 43 9.37 8.24 7.86
C VAL A 43 9.97 6.95 8.38
N LEU A 44 9.59 5.82 7.80
CA LEU A 44 10.18 4.54 8.11
C LEU A 44 11.35 4.28 7.17
N VAL A 45 12.49 3.87 7.72
CA VAL A 45 13.73 3.67 6.96
C VAL A 45 14.22 2.24 7.13
N GLY A 46 14.56 1.62 6.03
CA GLY A 46 15.20 0.32 6.00
C GLY A 46 16.31 0.25 4.97
N THR A 47 16.99 -0.87 4.95
CA THR A 47 18.11 -1.12 4.02
C THR A 47 17.83 -2.37 3.20
N VAL A 48 18.01 -2.28 1.89
CA VAL A 48 18.01 -3.43 0.98
C VAL A 48 19.45 -3.69 0.55
N SER A 49 19.87 -4.94 0.64
CA SER A 49 21.14 -5.39 0.10
C SER A 49 20.92 -6.67 -0.70
N ALA A 50 21.76 -6.91 -1.72
CA ALA A 50 21.69 -8.13 -2.51
C ALA A 50 21.80 -9.39 -1.64
N ALA A 51 22.62 -9.37 -0.59
CA ALA A 51 22.77 -10.47 0.35
C ALA A 51 21.48 -10.75 1.13
N LYS A 52 20.83 -9.69 1.67
CA LYS A 52 19.58 -9.80 2.41
C LYS A 52 18.43 -10.26 1.50
N THR A 53 18.37 -9.74 0.29
CA THR A 53 17.40 -10.19 -0.72
C THR A 53 17.59 -11.66 -1.07
N ALA A 54 18.84 -12.09 -1.27
CA ALA A 54 19.16 -13.50 -1.54
C ALA A 54 18.76 -14.42 -0.37
N GLU A 55 19.07 -14.03 0.86
CA GLU A 55 18.66 -14.77 2.07
C GLU A 55 17.14 -14.90 2.16
N THR A 56 16.43 -13.80 1.92
CA THR A 56 14.96 -13.76 1.97
C THR A 56 14.34 -14.63 0.88
N LEU A 57 14.83 -14.55 -0.36
CA LEU A 57 14.37 -15.43 -1.45
C LEU A 57 14.65 -16.89 -1.15
N THR A 58 15.80 -17.21 -0.55
CA THR A 58 16.13 -18.57 -0.10
C THR A 58 15.12 -19.05 0.95
N LEU A 59 14.76 -18.18 1.90
CA LEU A 59 13.76 -18.50 2.93
C LEU A 59 12.38 -18.79 2.34
N MET A 60 11.96 -18.02 1.32
CA MET A 60 10.67 -18.20 0.64
C MET A 60 10.62 -19.46 -0.22
N SER A 61 11.70 -19.71 -0.97
CA SER A 61 11.72 -20.73 -2.01
C SER A 61 12.30 -22.08 -1.56
N GLY A 62 13.15 -22.06 -0.53
CA GLY A 62 13.98 -23.20 -0.14
C GLY A 62 15.14 -23.49 -1.11
N ALA A 63 15.42 -22.63 -2.08
CA ALA A 63 16.46 -22.79 -3.10
C ALA A 63 17.41 -21.59 -3.09
N ALA A 64 18.67 -21.82 -3.45
CA ALA A 64 19.65 -20.75 -3.57
C ALA A 64 19.32 -19.87 -4.80
N PRO A 65 19.44 -18.53 -4.68
CA PRO A 65 19.21 -17.62 -5.79
C PRO A 65 20.39 -17.62 -6.76
N GLU A 66 20.06 -17.44 -8.03
CA GLU A 66 20.99 -17.18 -9.12
C GLU A 66 20.77 -15.75 -9.63
N SER A 67 21.84 -15.10 -10.07
CA SER A 67 21.74 -13.79 -10.71
C SER A 67 21.39 -13.96 -12.18
N GLU A 68 20.28 -13.41 -12.61
CA GLU A 68 19.84 -13.40 -14.01
C GLU A 68 19.52 -11.97 -14.43
N SER A 69 20.32 -11.44 -15.35
CA SER A 69 20.22 -10.02 -15.75
C SER A 69 20.29 -9.08 -14.53
N ASP A 70 19.21 -8.36 -14.23
CA ASP A 70 19.13 -7.40 -13.12
C ASP A 70 18.32 -7.93 -11.94
N ALA A 71 18.04 -9.24 -11.89
CA ALA A 71 17.23 -9.86 -10.85
C ALA A 71 17.94 -11.06 -10.21
N LEU A 72 17.53 -11.36 -8.96
CA LEU A 72 17.81 -12.62 -8.28
C LEU A 72 16.65 -13.58 -8.53
N VAL A 73 16.95 -14.78 -8.96
CA VAL A 73 15.97 -15.81 -9.33
C VAL A 73 16.21 -17.09 -8.56
N CYS A 74 15.18 -17.62 -7.91
CA CYS A 74 15.21 -18.94 -7.28
C CYS A 74 14.28 -19.90 -8.00
N ARG A 75 14.76 -21.11 -8.28
CA ARG A 75 13.97 -22.20 -8.89
C ARG A 75 13.83 -23.35 -7.90
N ALA A 76 12.60 -23.64 -7.49
CA ALA A 76 12.27 -24.72 -6.56
C ALA A 76 11.21 -25.64 -7.18
N GLY A 77 11.63 -26.73 -7.79
CA GLY A 77 10.72 -27.60 -8.55
C GLY A 77 10.05 -26.82 -9.69
N ASN A 78 8.71 -26.78 -9.66
CA ASN A 78 7.92 -26.03 -10.66
C ASN A 78 7.71 -24.55 -10.28
N ALA A 79 8.30 -24.08 -9.19
CA ALA A 79 8.14 -22.71 -8.71
C ALA A 79 9.36 -21.86 -9.10
N VAL A 80 9.09 -20.64 -9.58
CA VAL A 80 10.10 -19.63 -9.89
C VAL A 80 9.77 -18.37 -9.08
N TYR A 81 10.73 -17.92 -8.31
CA TYR A 81 10.68 -16.66 -7.54
C TYR A 81 11.69 -15.70 -8.13
N SER A 82 11.35 -14.45 -8.31
CA SER A 82 12.31 -13.42 -8.73
C SER A 82 12.14 -12.11 -7.98
N HIS A 83 13.23 -11.36 -7.85
CA HIS A 83 13.24 -10.02 -7.25
C HIS A 83 14.35 -9.16 -7.86
N ASP A 84 14.05 -7.92 -8.18
CA ASP A 84 14.98 -6.97 -8.82
C ASP A 84 16.02 -6.34 -7.86
N GLY A 85 16.01 -6.75 -6.58
CA GLY A 85 16.87 -6.17 -5.56
C GLY A 85 16.36 -4.86 -4.96
N LYS A 86 15.20 -4.35 -5.39
CA LYS A 86 14.52 -3.18 -4.82
C LYS A 86 13.16 -3.57 -4.27
N ASN A 87 12.14 -3.68 -5.11
CA ASN A 87 10.79 -4.03 -4.71
C ASN A 87 10.00 -4.83 -5.73
N ALA A 88 10.43 -4.98 -6.96
CA ALA A 88 9.72 -5.78 -7.94
C ALA A 88 9.90 -7.27 -7.63
N PHE A 89 8.79 -7.92 -7.28
CA PHE A 89 8.71 -9.31 -6.88
C PHE A 89 7.81 -10.09 -7.83
N SER A 90 8.20 -11.32 -8.16
CA SER A 90 7.29 -12.26 -8.80
C SER A 90 7.49 -13.69 -8.27
N TYR A 91 6.37 -14.41 -8.21
CA TYR A 91 6.29 -15.85 -8.03
C TYR A 91 5.36 -16.42 -9.11
N ARG A 92 5.79 -17.49 -9.76
CA ARG A 92 4.91 -18.22 -10.69
C ARG A 92 5.25 -19.70 -10.73
N ARG A 93 4.25 -20.49 -11.02
CA ARG A 93 4.41 -21.91 -11.30
C ARG A 93 4.65 -22.10 -12.80
N SER A 94 5.68 -22.86 -13.15
CA SER A 94 6.02 -23.14 -14.55
C SER A 94 5.16 -24.25 -15.20
N ASP A 95 4.42 -24.99 -14.35
CA ASP A 95 3.53 -26.10 -14.80
C ASP A 95 2.09 -25.64 -15.11
N ILE A 96 1.79 -24.36 -14.97
CA ILE A 96 0.50 -23.78 -15.29
C ILE A 96 0.62 -22.65 -16.32
N SER A 97 -0.41 -22.47 -17.12
CA SER A 97 -0.55 -21.27 -17.96
C SER A 97 -0.79 -20.05 -17.09
N GLU A 98 -0.37 -18.89 -17.60
CA GLU A 98 -0.62 -17.61 -16.96
C GLU A 98 -2.12 -17.41 -16.69
N PRO A 99 -2.51 -17.07 -15.45
CA PRO A 99 -3.91 -16.84 -15.12
C PRO A 99 -4.47 -15.65 -15.90
N ASP A 100 -5.60 -15.84 -16.56
CA ASP A 100 -6.33 -14.77 -17.24
C ASP A 100 -7.54 -14.36 -16.39
N ALA A 101 -7.49 -13.16 -15.83
CA ALA A 101 -8.56 -12.58 -15.04
C ALA A 101 -9.64 -11.87 -15.89
N THR A 102 -9.58 -11.95 -17.22
CA THR A 102 -10.60 -11.38 -18.10
C THR A 102 -11.96 -12.00 -17.78
N GLY A 103 -12.95 -11.16 -17.53
CA GLY A 103 -14.29 -11.61 -17.13
C GLY A 103 -14.41 -12.03 -15.66
N ALA A 104 -13.42 -11.74 -14.83
CA ALA A 104 -13.55 -11.94 -13.38
C ALA A 104 -14.65 -11.03 -12.80
N VAL A 105 -15.41 -11.58 -11.86
CA VAL A 105 -16.58 -10.95 -11.25
C VAL A 105 -16.34 -10.66 -9.76
N SER A 106 -17.06 -9.67 -9.24
CA SER A 106 -17.02 -9.35 -7.81
C SER A 106 -17.51 -10.52 -6.95
N VAL A 107 -16.94 -10.66 -5.77
CA VAL A 107 -17.24 -11.75 -4.82
C VAL A 107 -18.25 -11.27 -3.79
N ALA A 108 -19.25 -12.08 -3.48
CA ALA A 108 -20.31 -11.72 -2.54
C ALA A 108 -19.79 -11.46 -1.11
N ASN A 109 -18.78 -12.21 -0.67
CA ASN A 109 -18.15 -12.09 0.66
C ASN A 109 -16.71 -11.54 0.51
N ALA A 110 -16.54 -10.42 -0.21
CA ALA A 110 -15.24 -9.89 -0.58
C ALA A 110 -14.30 -9.67 0.64
N ASP A 111 -14.82 -9.17 1.76
CA ASP A 111 -14.01 -8.93 2.98
C ASP A 111 -13.45 -10.22 3.58
N GLU A 112 -14.24 -11.28 3.62
CA GLU A 112 -13.82 -12.57 4.17
C GLU A 112 -12.85 -13.28 3.23
N GLU A 113 -13.19 -13.36 1.95
CA GLU A 113 -12.33 -13.99 0.94
C GLU A 113 -11.04 -13.20 0.75
N GLY A 114 -11.10 -11.87 0.78
CA GLY A 114 -9.92 -11.00 0.72
C GLY A 114 -8.97 -11.23 1.89
N ARG A 115 -9.51 -11.36 3.12
CA ARG A 115 -8.70 -11.68 4.30
C ARG A 115 -8.07 -13.07 4.19
N ARG A 116 -8.83 -14.08 3.71
CA ARG A 116 -8.29 -15.44 3.45
C ARG A 116 -7.18 -15.42 2.42
N ALA A 117 -7.34 -14.66 1.33
CA ALA A 117 -6.32 -14.49 0.29
C ALA A 117 -5.05 -13.84 0.84
N ALA A 118 -5.18 -12.76 1.61
CA ALA A 118 -4.05 -12.08 2.25
C ALA A 118 -3.30 -13.02 3.22
N ASP A 119 -4.01 -13.75 4.07
CA ASP A 119 -3.43 -14.72 5.00
C ASP A 119 -2.75 -15.88 4.26
N ALA A 120 -3.32 -16.36 3.17
CA ALA A 120 -2.75 -17.44 2.36
C ALA A 120 -1.42 -17.00 1.73
N VAL A 121 -1.37 -15.82 1.10
CA VAL A 121 -0.15 -15.25 0.51
C VAL A 121 0.90 -14.96 1.59
N TRP A 122 0.50 -14.40 2.74
CA TRP A 122 1.38 -14.11 3.86
C TRP A 122 2.11 -15.37 4.34
N LYS A 123 1.38 -16.45 4.57
CA LYS A 123 1.92 -17.74 5.01
C LYS A 123 2.76 -18.40 3.91
N PHE A 124 2.27 -18.39 2.68
CA PHE A 124 2.95 -19.01 1.54
C PHE A 124 4.34 -18.42 1.30
N LEU A 125 4.47 -17.09 1.35
CA LEU A 125 5.73 -16.39 1.18
C LEU A 125 6.56 -16.34 2.49
N SER A 126 6.10 -16.96 3.57
CA SER A 126 6.76 -16.92 4.89
C SER A 126 7.04 -15.47 5.36
N LEU A 127 6.13 -14.54 5.05
CA LEU A 127 6.31 -13.12 5.38
C LEU A 127 6.34 -12.86 6.88
N ASP A 128 5.77 -13.75 7.68
CA ASP A 128 5.92 -13.77 9.14
C ASP A 128 7.39 -13.81 9.56
N LYS A 129 8.23 -14.59 8.89
CA LYS A 129 9.66 -14.69 9.20
C LYS A 129 10.48 -13.50 8.74
N ILE A 130 9.97 -12.76 7.75
CA ILE A 130 10.63 -11.60 7.16
C ILE A 130 10.23 -10.33 7.92
N PHE A 131 8.93 -10.17 8.22
CA PHE A 131 8.35 -8.95 8.77
C PHE A 131 8.06 -9.00 10.28
N THR A 132 8.42 -10.08 10.99
CA THR A 132 8.20 -10.21 12.45
C THR A 132 9.43 -9.92 13.30
N GLY A 133 10.45 -9.27 12.75
CA GLY A 133 11.56 -8.80 13.59
C GLY A 133 11.07 -8.03 14.81
N GLU A 134 11.85 -7.96 15.89
CA GLU A 134 11.54 -7.23 17.14
C GLU A 134 11.29 -5.71 16.92
N GLY A 135 11.08 -5.31 15.67
CA GLY A 135 10.83 -3.95 15.24
C GLY A 135 9.45 -3.44 15.66
N LYS A 136 9.40 -2.16 15.97
CA LYS A 136 8.18 -1.40 16.37
C LYS A 136 7.09 -1.37 15.29
N TYR A 137 7.37 -1.84 14.08
CA TYR A 137 6.51 -1.68 12.91
C TYR A 137 6.00 -3.04 12.44
N LYS A 138 4.83 -3.41 12.94
CA LYS A 138 4.14 -4.61 12.47
C LYS A 138 3.69 -4.40 11.03
N SER A 139 3.98 -5.38 10.19
CA SER A 139 3.50 -5.41 8.81
C SER A 139 2.47 -6.52 8.62
N LYS A 140 1.58 -6.33 7.66
CA LYS A 140 0.59 -7.32 7.22
C LYS A 140 0.19 -7.05 5.78
N LEU A 141 -0.37 -8.03 5.10
CA LEU A 141 -1.10 -7.80 3.86
C LEU A 141 -2.57 -7.49 4.15
N ILE A 142 -3.12 -6.57 3.40
CA ILE A 142 -4.56 -6.27 3.39
C ILE A 142 -5.07 -6.38 1.96
N CYS A 143 -6.28 -6.88 1.79
CA CYS A 143 -6.89 -6.99 0.48
C CYS A 143 -7.62 -5.69 0.14
N ARG A 144 -7.29 -5.09 -1.01
CA ARG A 144 -7.96 -3.92 -1.58
C ARG A 144 -9.12 -4.30 -2.50
N ASP A 145 -8.90 -5.35 -3.30
CA ASP A 145 -9.90 -5.87 -4.23
C ASP A 145 -9.73 -7.37 -4.37
N ILE A 146 -10.83 -8.09 -4.55
CA ILE A 146 -10.84 -9.51 -4.85
C ILE A 146 -11.94 -9.84 -5.84
N ARG A 147 -11.58 -10.59 -6.87
CA ARG A 147 -12.50 -11.03 -7.92
C ARG A 147 -12.34 -12.53 -8.16
N TYR A 148 -13.40 -13.15 -8.60
CA TYR A 148 -13.38 -14.56 -8.97
C TYR A 148 -13.46 -14.72 -10.50
N SER A 149 -12.57 -15.52 -11.08
CA SER A 149 -12.60 -15.90 -12.48
C SER A 149 -13.33 -17.24 -12.64
N PRO A 150 -14.58 -17.25 -13.13
CA PRO A 150 -15.33 -18.50 -13.32
C PRO A 150 -14.70 -19.42 -14.36
N SER A 151 -14.13 -18.86 -15.42
CA SER A 151 -13.46 -19.61 -16.50
C SER A 151 -12.16 -20.26 -16.05
N GLY A 152 -11.42 -19.56 -15.17
CA GLY A 152 -10.13 -20.03 -14.64
C GLY A 152 -10.24 -20.82 -13.34
N GLY A 153 -11.35 -20.70 -12.61
CA GLY A 153 -11.54 -21.34 -11.31
C GLY A 153 -10.54 -20.83 -10.24
N PHE A 154 -10.25 -19.53 -10.25
CA PHE A 154 -9.32 -18.92 -9.29
C PHE A 154 -9.81 -17.55 -8.83
N PHE A 155 -9.29 -17.09 -7.69
CA PHE A 155 -9.42 -15.72 -7.23
C PHE A 155 -8.23 -14.87 -7.69
N ALA A 156 -8.50 -13.64 -8.13
CA ALA A 156 -7.51 -12.60 -8.34
C ALA A 156 -7.67 -11.56 -7.22
N ALA A 157 -6.64 -11.38 -6.40
CA ALA A 157 -6.63 -10.49 -5.26
C ALA A 157 -5.55 -9.42 -5.40
N GLU A 158 -5.92 -8.17 -5.17
CA GLU A 158 -4.99 -7.04 -5.02
C GLU A 158 -4.70 -6.85 -3.54
N LEU A 159 -3.45 -7.06 -3.15
CA LEU A 159 -3.00 -7.07 -1.76
C LEU A 159 -2.01 -5.95 -1.52
N ALA A 160 -2.30 -5.03 -0.60
CA ALA A 160 -1.37 -3.98 -0.21
C ALA A 160 -0.58 -4.37 1.04
N LEU A 161 0.70 -4.04 1.08
CA LEU A 161 1.50 -4.12 2.29
C LEU A 161 1.12 -2.96 3.21
N CYS A 162 0.72 -3.27 4.43
CA CYS A 162 0.46 -2.31 5.49
C CYS A 162 1.57 -2.42 6.53
N THR A 163 2.22 -1.30 6.86
CA THR A 163 3.33 -1.24 7.82
C THR A 163 3.12 -0.08 8.79
N GLY A 164 3.30 -0.32 10.09
CA GLY A 164 3.08 0.72 11.11
C GLY A 164 1.64 1.23 11.19
N GLY A 165 0.66 0.46 10.68
CA GLY A 165 -0.75 0.81 10.70
C GLY A 165 -1.24 1.54 9.44
N LEU A 166 -0.36 1.92 8.50
CA LEU A 166 -0.70 2.57 7.24
C LEU A 166 -0.42 1.66 6.05
N GLU A 167 -1.24 1.76 5.02
CA GLU A 167 -0.98 1.13 3.73
C GLU A 167 0.24 1.75 3.07
N THR A 168 0.95 0.94 2.31
CA THR A 168 2.03 1.40 1.43
C THR A 168 1.57 1.30 -0.04
N ASP A 169 2.32 1.92 -0.93
CA ASP A 169 2.17 1.76 -2.38
C ASP A 169 2.71 0.41 -2.91
N ASN A 170 3.22 -0.44 -2.00
CA ASN A 170 3.64 -1.79 -2.36
C ASN A 170 2.43 -2.71 -2.44
N VAL A 171 2.08 -3.08 -3.65
CA VAL A 171 0.90 -3.87 -3.98
C VAL A 171 1.32 -5.14 -4.72
N LEU A 172 0.72 -6.25 -4.32
CA LEU A 172 0.84 -7.56 -4.98
C LEU A 172 -0.49 -7.92 -5.63
N THR A 173 -0.45 -8.40 -6.85
CA THR A 173 -1.55 -9.13 -7.47
C THR A 173 -1.30 -10.62 -7.26
N ALA A 174 -2.22 -11.30 -6.60
CA ALA A 174 -2.13 -12.74 -6.32
C ALA A 174 -3.29 -13.49 -6.97
N TYR A 175 -2.95 -14.56 -7.67
CA TYR A 175 -3.93 -15.49 -8.26
C TYR A 175 -3.93 -16.76 -7.44
N LEU A 176 -5.09 -17.12 -6.85
CA LEU A 176 -5.20 -18.24 -5.91
C LEU A 176 -6.29 -19.23 -6.36
N ARG A 177 -5.96 -20.52 -6.30
CA ARG A 177 -6.93 -21.61 -6.46
C ARG A 177 -6.94 -22.44 -5.19
N ASP A 178 -8.12 -22.59 -4.58
CA ASP A 178 -8.29 -23.33 -3.33
C ASP A 178 -7.34 -22.85 -2.21
N GLY A 179 -7.09 -21.53 -2.13
CA GLY A 179 -6.19 -20.93 -1.15
C GLY A 179 -4.69 -21.12 -1.47
N VAL A 180 -4.33 -21.73 -2.61
CA VAL A 180 -2.94 -21.93 -3.02
C VAL A 180 -2.58 -20.91 -4.11
N PRO A 181 -1.51 -20.11 -3.92
CA PRO A 181 -1.04 -19.19 -4.94
C PRO A 181 -0.58 -19.93 -6.21
N LEU A 182 -1.06 -19.48 -7.36
CA LEU A 182 -0.64 -19.90 -8.69
C LEU A 182 0.43 -18.95 -9.24
N MET A 183 0.20 -17.66 -9.01
CA MET A 183 1.07 -16.57 -9.43
C MET A 183 0.91 -15.41 -8.45
N ILE A 184 2.00 -14.72 -8.15
CA ILE A 184 2.02 -13.47 -7.37
C ILE A 184 2.99 -12.54 -8.07
N GLU A 185 2.60 -11.31 -8.30
CA GLU A 185 3.45 -10.30 -8.93
C GLU A 185 3.16 -8.91 -8.35
N GLY A 186 4.15 -8.03 -8.40
CA GLY A 186 4.01 -6.65 -7.96
C GLY A 186 5.19 -6.15 -7.16
N ASN A 187 4.93 -5.24 -6.23
CA ASN A 187 5.94 -4.61 -5.42
C ASN A 187 5.93 -5.18 -4.01
N LEU A 188 7.06 -5.73 -3.58
CA LEU A 188 7.27 -6.27 -2.23
C LEU A 188 8.71 -6.02 -1.80
N PRO A 189 9.01 -5.04 -0.95
CA PRO A 189 10.33 -4.88 -0.39
C PRO A 189 10.63 -6.07 0.52
N LEU A 190 11.72 -6.81 0.24
CA LEU A 190 12.12 -7.98 1.01
C LEU A 190 12.97 -7.60 2.25
N SER A 191 12.58 -6.50 2.89
CA SER A 191 13.22 -5.99 4.10
C SER A 191 12.22 -5.20 4.94
N VAL A 192 12.43 -5.22 6.26
CA VAL A 192 11.63 -4.44 7.21
C VAL A 192 12.25 -3.07 7.46
N PRO A 193 11.45 -2.05 7.78
CA PRO A 193 11.98 -0.81 8.31
C PRO A 193 12.75 -1.06 9.62
N GLU A 194 13.98 -0.61 9.69
CA GLU A 194 14.89 -0.78 10.83
C GLU A 194 14.77 0.38 11.82
N SER A 195 14.35 1.53 11.33
CA SER A 195 14.22 2.75 12.12
C SER A 195 13.06 3.63 11.64
N ALA A 196 12.68 4.58 12.49
CA ALA A 196 11.79 5.67 12.12
C ALA A 196 12.47 7.00 12.40
N MET A 197 12.36 7.91 11.45
CA MET A 197 12.70 9.30 11.65
C MET A 197 11.44 10.06 12.02
N ALA A 198 11.46 10.71 13.20
CA ALA A 198 10.44 11.67 13.53
C ALA A 198 10.55 12.86 12.58
N VAL A 199 9.46 13.19 11.92
CA VAL A 199 9.40 14.33 11.01
C VAL A 199 8.41 15.35 11.54
N GLN A 200 8.62 16.60 11.20
CA GLN A 200 7.61 17.61 11.39
C GLN A 200 6.62 17.46 10.22
N GLU A 201 5.49 16.86 10.52
CA GLU A 201 4.44 16.67 9.53
C GLU A 201 3.72 17.98 9.21
N ILE A 202 3.29 18.11 7.98
CA ILE A 202 2.42 19.18 7.54
C ILE A 202 0.99 18.82 7.93
N GLY A 203 0.30 19.74 8.59
CA GLY A 203 -1.09 19.52 8.99
C GLY A 203 -2.02 19.38 7.78
N VAL A 204 -3.09 18.58 7.92
CA VAL A 204 -4.10 18.39 6.88
C VAL A 204 -4.72 19.70 6.40
N LEU A 205 -4.83 20.71 7.25
CA LEU A 205 -5.34 22.03 6.86
C LEU A 205 -4.42 22.72 5.83
N THR A 206 -3.10 22.57 5.95
CA THR A 206 -2.14 23.08 4.97
C THR A 206 -2.31 22.36 3.64
N VAL A 207 -2.44 21.02 3.66
CA VAL A 207 -2.72 20.22 2.46
C VAL A 207 -4.00 20.68 1.75
N LEU A 208 -5.06 20.96 2.52
CA LEU A 208 -6.33 21.45 1.94
C LEU A 208 -6.22 22.88 1.39
N LEU A 209 -5.38 23.74 1.98
CA LEU A 209 -5.07 25.06 1.44
C LEU A 209 -4.38 24.96 0.08
N ASP A 210 -3.40 24.08 -0.03
CA ASP A 210 -2.65 23.85 -1.26
C ASP A 210 -3.53 23.22 -2.35
N GLU A 211 -4.39 22.26 -1.97
CA GLU A 211 -5.37 21.67 -2.89
C GLU A 211 -6.39 22.72 -3.37
N LYS A 212 -6.89 23.58 -2.47
CA LYS A 212 -7.76 24.71 -2.84
C LYS A 212 -7.06 25.62 -3.84
N ALA A 213 -5.82 26.03 -3.56
CA ALA A 213 -5.03 26.87 -4.44
C ALA A 213 -4.85 26.20 -5.82
N TYR A 214 -4.56 24.90 -5.86
CA TYR A 214 -4.46 24.15 -7.11
C TYR A 214 -5.79 24.13 -7.88
N VAL A 215 -6.90 23.78 -7.22
CA VAL A 215 -8.24 23.74 -7.85
C VAL A 215 -8.62 25.12 -8.40
N ASP A 216 -8.24 26.21 -7.73
CA ASP A 216 -8.50 27.57 -8.18
C ASP A 216 -7.74 27.94 -9.46
N THR A 217 -6.65 27.22 -9.78
CA THR A 217 -5.91 27.40 -11.06
C THR A 217 -6.56 26.69 -12.25
N LEU A 218 -7.47 25.73 -11.99
CA LEU A 218 -8.06 24.93 -13.05
C LEU A 218 -8.98 25.74 -13.94
N PRO A 219 -8.94 25.51 -15.27
CA PRO A 219 -9.73 26.31 -16.22
C PRO A 219 -11.23 26.01 -16.13
N VAL A 220 -11.60 24.82 -15.65
CA VAL A 220 -13.00 24.41 -15.52
C VAL A 220 -13.39 24.46 -14.05
N LYS A 221 -14.27 25.40 -13.73
CA LYS A 221 -14.86 25.53 -12.41
C LYS A 221 -16.02 24.55 -12.26
N LYS A 222 -15.88 23.59 -11.39
CA LYS A 222 -16.93 22.64 -11.02
C LYS A 222 -16.79 22.26 -9.55
N THR A 223 -17.91 22.12 -8.87
CA THR A 223 -17.91 21.61 -7.50
C THR A 223 -17.31 20.21 -7.45
N ARG A 224 -16.35 20.00 -6.55
CA ARG A 224 -15.70 18.73 -6.26
C ARG A 224 -16.06 18.28 -4.85
N ILE A 225 -16.64 17.11 -4.74
CA ILE A 225 -17.01 16.56 -3.43
C ILE A 225 -15.86 15.68 -2.94
N LEU A 226 -15.17 16.15 -1.90
CA LEU A 226 -14.10 15.40 -1.23
C LEU A 226 -14.75 14.35 -0.33
N SER A 227 -14.66 13.10 -0.76
CA SER A 227 -15.32 11.97 -0.11
C SER A 227 -14.48 11.29 0.95
N GLN A 228 -13.13 11.39 0.86
CA GLN A 228 -12.24 10.75 1.80
C GLN A 228 -10.91 11.50 1.91
N ILE A 229 -10.41 11.60 3.13
CA ILE A 229 -9.05 12.01 3.46
C ILE A 229 -8.41 10.83 4.19
N SER A 230 -7.32 10.31 3.64
CA SER A 230 -6.60 9.17 4.21
C SER A 230 -5.10 9.39 4.17
N TYR A 231 -4.38 8.57 4.93
CA TYR A 231 -2.92 8.58 4.95
C TYR A 231 -2.39 7.23 4.51
N SER A 232 -1.31 7.26 3.74
CA SER A 232 -0.60 6.07 3.30
C SER A 232 0.90 6.34 3.24
N TYR A 233 1.69 5.36 2.83
CA TYR A 233 3.12 5.52 2.57
C TYR A 233 3.40 5.37 1.10
N ILE A 234 4.29 6.22 0.59
CA ILE A 234 4.97 6.02 -0.69
C ILE A 234 6.38 5.50 -0.45
N THR A 235 6.81 4.56 -1.26
CA THR A 235 8.13 3.93 -1.17
C THR A 235 9.09 4.54 -2.17
N TRP A 236 10.26 4.94 -1.72
CA TRP A 236 11.33 5.32 -2.61
C TRP A 236 12.67 4.77 -2.12
N PHE A 237 13.63 4.69 -3.03
CA PHE A 237 14.96 4.12 -2.80
C PHE A 237 16.03 5.15 -3.12
N ASP A 238 17.03 5.26 -2.23
CA ASP A 238 18.22 6.04 -2.52
C ASP A 238 19.29 5.23 -3.26
N MET A 239 20.34 5.90 -3.70
CA MET A 239 21.47 5.27 -4.40
C MET A 239 22.30 4.32 -3.50
N ASN A 240 22.11 4.38 -2.19
CA ASN A 240 22.85 3.56 -1.22
C ASN A 240 22.08 2.28 -0.82
N GLY A 241 20.96 1.98 -1.47
CA GLY A 241 20.13 0.82 -1.16
C GLY A 241 19.28 0.99 0.10
N ARG A 242 19.07 2.22 0.56
CA ARG A 242 18.06 2.49 1.58
C ARG A 242 16.71 2.67 0.93
N PHE A 243 15.69 2.15 1.58
CA PHE A 243 14.31 2.47 1.23
C PHE A 243 13.65 3.30 2.35
N TYR A 244 12.70 4.10 1.93
CA TYR A 244 11.97 5.00 2.80
C TYR A 244 10.48 4.84 2.53
N PHE A 245 9.70 4.67 3.59
CA PHE A 245 8.26 4.83 3.55
C PHE A 245 7.94 6.24 4.02
N THR A 246 7.64 7.12 3.08
CA THR A 246 7.32 8.52 3.33
C THR A 246 5.81 8.68 3.44
N PRO A 247 5.29 9.29 4.52
CA PRO A 247 3.86 9.45 4.69
C PRO A 247 3.30 10.46 3.68
N ILE A 248 2.18 10.12 3.08
CA ILE A 248 1.41 10.97 2.18
C ILE A 248 -0.03 11.12 2.66
N CYS A 249 -0.64 12.26 2.35
CA CYS A 249 -2.06 12.48 2.48
C CYS A 249 -2.74 12.26 1.12
N GLU A 250 -3.79 11.49 1.10
CA GLU A 250 -4.60 11.21 -0.08
C GLU A 250 -5.96 11.88 0.06
N LEU A 251 -6.31 12.73 -0.89
CA LEU A 251 -7.61 13.39 -1.02
C LEU A 251 -8.38 12.72 -2.15
N ARG A 252 -9.41 11.96 -1.84
CA ARG A 252 -10.23 11.25 -2.81
C ARG A 252 -11.56 11.96 -3.00
N TYR A 253 -11.90 12.23 -4.24
CA TYR A 253 -13.16 12.85 -4.63
C TYR A 253 -14.20 11.81 -5.07
N GLU A 254 -15.50 12.13 -4.94
CA GLU A 254 -16.58 11.26 -5.43
C GLU A 254 -16.50 10.97 -6.94
N SER A 255 -15.86 11.87 -7.69
CA SER A 255 -15.58 11.66 -9.12
C SER A 255 -14.59 10.54 -9.41
N GLY A 256 -13.91 10.00 -8.38
CA GLY A 256 -12.78 9.06 -8.50
C GLY A 256 -11.42 9.76 -8.67
N GLU A 257 -11.40 11.08 -8.80
CA GLU A 257 -10.16 11.87 -8.79
C GLU A 257 -9.42 11.66 -7.46
N LEU A 258 -8.08 11.60 -7.51
CA LEU A 258 -7.20 11.41 -6.37
C LEU A 258 -6.07 12.44 -6.41
N SER A 259 -5.93 13.23 -5.34
CA SER A 259 -4.78 14.10 -5.12
C SER A 259 -3.94 13.56 -3.98
N ARG A 260 -2.62 13.63 -4.13
CA ARG A 260 -1.65 13.14 -3.15
C ARG A 260 -0.68 14.23 -2.76
N TYR A 261 -0.34 14.28 -1.50
CA TYR A 261 0.58 15.27 -0.94
C TYR A 261 1.60 14.59 -0.04
N ASP A 262 2.87 14.90 -0.26
CA ASP A 262 3.93 14.54 0.67
C ASP A 262 3.74 15.29 2.01
N MET A 263 3.63 14.54 3.11
CA MET A 263 3.35 15.12 4.43
C MET A 263 4.57 15.76 5.09
N ILE A 264 5.72 15.74 4.43
CA ILE A 264 6.97 16.35 4.91
C ILE A 264 7.26 17.63 4.16
N THR A 265 7.17 17.59 2.82
CA THR A 265 7.50 18.72 1.95
C THR A 265 6.28 19.59 1.63
N GLY A 266 5.07 19.03 1.71
CA GLY A 266 3.84 19.67 1.25
C GLY A 266 3.66 19.61 -0.26
N GLU A 267 4.58 19.01 -0.98
CA GLU A 267 4.48 18.94 -2.44
C GLU A 267 3.33 18.03 -2.88
N ARG A 268 2.60 18.47 -3.89
CA ARG A 268 1.62 17.65 -4.60
C ARG A 268 2.35 16.67 -5.51
N LEU A 269 2.01 15.38 -5.37
CA LEU A 269 2.65 14.27 -6.08
C LEU A 269 1.94 13.94 -7.40
#